data_2dbe147f3f266e1d8dc41edbd75ef0fd
#
_entry.id   2dbe147f3f266e1d8dc41edbd75ef0fd
#
_cell.length_a   1.000
_cell.length_b   1.000
_cell.length_c   1.000
_cell.angle_alpha   90.00
_cell.angle_beta   90.00
_cell.angle_gamma   90.00
#
_symmetry.space_group_name_H-M   'P 1'
#
loop_
_entity.id
_entity.type
_entity.pdbx_description
1 polymer ?
#
loop_
_entity_poly.entity_id
_entity_poly.type
_entity_poly.pdbx_seq_one_letter_code
_entity_poly.pdbx_strand_id
1 'polypeptide(L)'
;MFSIDRSACISCGRCARACPVGIFRMDETGAPQVGREKRCLRCMHCAAACPVRAVRAEGVGELYPAPASGGQAALIQARRSIRHFAPQPPDRALIERCIQAAAWAPSAKNARAHRFVVLYGREQADRAGALALEYARAHRLAPELILSARAGRNLVTCGAPCAVLCCAREDGDRGALDSAIALSTLELLLVEAGLGTCWGGYLARLASMAPALREWLGLEEGWQVYCTLMVGAPEGEDYPNVPPREPVETRWITENT
;
A
#
# COMPACT_ATOMS: atom_id res chain seq x y z
N MET A 1 5.28 -13.32 -19.28
CA MET A 1 4.29 -12.53 -20.08
C MET A 1 2.91 -12.69 -19.47
N PHE A 2 2.06 -11.64 -19.51
CA PHE A 2 0.66 -11.74 -19.08
C PHE A 2 -0.22 -12.05 -20.28
N SER A 3 -1.25 -12.87 -20.07
CA SER A 3 -2.27 -13.17 -21.06
C SER A 3 -3.66 -13.14 -20.43
N ILE A 4 -4.68 -13.02 -21.26
CA ILE A 4 -6.07 -13.03 -20.84
C ILE A 4 -6.78 -14.16 -21.56
N ASP A 5 -7.31 -15.09 -20.79
CA ASP A 5 -8.18 -16.14 -21.31
C ASP A 5 -9.50 -15.50 -21.78
N ARG A 6 -9.64 -15.35 -23.09
CA ARG A 6 -10.78 -14.69 -23.70
C ARG A 6 -12.09 -15.48 -23.55
N SER A 7 -12.02 -16.78 -23.40
CA SER A 7 -13.18 -17.63 -23.23
C SER A 7 -13.79 -17.50 -21.83
N ALA A 8 -12.96 -17.21 -20.82
CA ALA A 8 -13.37 -17.00 -19.44
C ALA A 8 -13.62 -15.52 -19.10
N CYS A 9 -13.10 -14.59 -19.89
CA CYS A 9 -13.16 -13.15 -19.57
C CYS A 9 -14.56 -12.57 -19.73
N ILE A 10 -15.08 -11.95 -18.65
CA ILE A 10 -16.38 -11.27 -18.63
C ILE A 10 -16.29 -9.77 -18.85
N SER A 11 -15.16 -9.25 -19.31
CA SER A 11 -14.91 -7.83 -19.65
C SER A 11 -15.22 -6.81 -18.53
N CYS A 12 -15.09 -7.20 -17.25
CA CYS A 12 -15.46 -6.36 -16.10
C CYS A 12 -14.47 -5.23 -15.78
N GLY A 13 -13.30 -5.15 -16.43
CA GLY A 13 -12.31 -4.11 -16.27
C GLY A 13 -11.52 -4.10 -14.94
N ARG A 14 -11.79 -5.01 -13.98
CA ARG A 14 -11.12 -5.05 -12.66
C ARG A 14 -9.60 -5.16 -12.78
N CYS A 15 -9.08 -5.94 -13.73
CA CYS A 15 -7.65 -6.08 -13.96
C CYS A 15 -6.97 -4.77 -14.40
N ALA A 16 -7.65 -3.97 -15.22
CA ALA A 16 -7.15 -2.66 -15.64
C ALA A 16 -7.15 -1.66 -14.48
N ARG A 17 -8.23 -1.62 -13.70
CA ARG A 17 -8.37 -0.75 -12.52
C ARG A 17 -7.37 -1.11 -11.42
N ALA A 18 -7.18 -2.38 -11.13
CA ALA A 18 -6.24 -2.85 -10.10
C ALA A 18 -4.76 -2.68 -10.46
N CYS A 19 -4.43 -2.38 -11.72
CA CYS A 19 -3.04 -2.28 -12.15
C CYS A 19 -2.41 -0.92 -11.80
N PRO A 20 -1.48 -0.83 -10.83
CA PRO A 20 -0.91 0.45 -10.38
C PRO A 20 -0.10 1.18 -11.45
N VAL A 21 0.40 0.45 -12.46
CA VAL A 21 1.23 1.00 -13.54
C VAL A 21 0.53 1.00 -14.91
N GLY A 22 -0.74 0.57 -14.96
CA GLY A 22 -1.60 0.65 -16.15
C GLY A 22 -1.09 -0.17 -17.34
N ILE A 23 -0.76 -1.46 -17.12
CA ILE A 23 -0.36 -2.34 -18.24
C ILE A 23 -1.54 -2.77 -19.09
N PHE A 24 -2.76 -2.73 -18.55
CA PHE A 24 -3.97 -3.10 -19.29
C PHE A 24 -4.66 -1.87 -19.88
N ARG A 25 -5.22 -2.05 -21.07
CA ARG A 25 -6.13 -1.10 -21.73
C ARG A 25 -7.42 -1.83 -22.04
N MET A 26 -8.53 -1.12 -21.98
CA MET A 26 -9.81 -1.63 -22.50
C MET A 26 -9.86 -1.32 -24.00
N ASP A 27 -10.24 -2.29 -24.80
CA ASP A 27 -10.49 -2.09 -26.22
C ASP A 27 -11.91 -1.54 -26.48
N GLU A 28 -12.25 -1.32 -27.73
CA GLU A 28 -13.55 -0.76 -28.15
C GLU A 28 -14.74 -1.66 -27.75
N THR A 29 -14.49 -2.96 -27.54
CA THR A 29 -15.49 -3.92 -27.07
C THR A 29 -15.60 -3.98 -25.54
N GLY A 30 -14.81 -3.18 -24.83
CA GLY A 30 -14.72 -3.22 -23.37
C GLY A 30 -13.90 -4.39 -22.83
N ALA A 31 -13.16 -5.12 -23.67
CA ALA A 31 -12.32 -6.21 -23.22
C ALA A 31 -10.91 -5.72 -22.88
N PRO A 32 -10.30 -6.22 -21.78
CA PRO A 32 -8.95 -5.82 -21.39
C PRO A 32 -7.89 -6.40 -22.32
N GLN A 33 -6.91 -5.59 -22.68
CA GLN A 33 -5.74 -5.97 -23.47
C GLN A 33 -4.45 -5.61 -22.75
N VAL A 34 -3.43 -6.46 -22.82
CA VAL A 34 -2.09 -6.18 -22.30
C VAL A 34 -1.35 -5.27 -23.27
N GLY A 35 -0.97 -4.07 -22.85
CA GLY A 35 -0.38 -3.08 -23.75
C GLY A 35 1.03 -2.61 -23.37
N ARG A 36 1.34 -2.46 -22.08
CA ARG A 36 2.60 -1.87 -21.60
C ARG A 36 3.37 -2.81 -20.68
N GLU A 37 3.61 -4.01 -21.12
CA GLU A 37 4.15 -5.10 -20.32
C GLU A 37 5.51 -4.81 -19.68
N LYS A 38 6.39 -4.08 -20.37
CA LYS A 38 7.71 -3.66 -19.84
C LYS A 38 7.63 -2.86 -18.55
N ARG A 39 6.47 -2.29 -18.21
CA ARG A 39 6.24 -1.53 -16.97
C ARG A 39 5.70 -2.40 -15.83
N CYS A 40 5.48 -3.68 -16.08
CA CYS A 40 4.85 -4.56 -15.12
C CYS A 40 5.73 -4.78 -13.89
N LEU A 41 5.14 -4.58 -12.70
CA LEU A 41 5.79 -4.82 -11.41
C LEU A 41 5.67 -6.30 -10.95
N ARG A 42 5.05 -7.17 -11.74
CA ARG A 42 4.73 -8.56 -11.37
C ARG A 42 4.01 -8.71 -10.01
N CYS A 43 3.28 -7.68 -9.60
CA CYS A 43 2.60 -7.63 -8.31
C CYS A 43 1.33 -8.49 -8.23
N MET A 44 0.87 -9.04 -9.34
CA MET A 44 -0.28 -9.94 -9.47
C MET A 44 -1.64 -9.37 -9.04
N HIS A 45 -1.77 -8.06 -8.79
CA HIS A 45 -3.06 -7.44 -8.42
C HIS A 45 -4.14 -7.70 -9.48
N CYS A 46 -3.78 -7.63 -10.76
CA CYS A 46 -4.71 -7.90 -11.87
C CYS A 46 -5.27 -9.33 -11.84
N ALA A 47 -4.45 -10.31 -11.53
CA ALA A 47 -4.89 -11.70 -11.42
C ALA A 47 -5.70 -11.93 -10.13
N ALA A 48 -5.27 -11.34 -9.00
CA ALA A 48 -5.98 -11.41 -7.73
C ALA A 48 -7.38 -10.78 -7.81
N ALA A 49 -7.54 -9.67 -8.56
CA ALA A 49 -8.81 -8.98 -8.74
C ALA A 49 -9.75 -9.64 -9.75
N CYS A 50 -9.28 -10.62 -10.53
CA CYS A 50 -10.09 -11.25 -11.57
C CYS A 50 -11.06 -12.30 -10.96
N PRO A 51 -12.37 -12.08 -10.94
CA PRO A 51 -13.32 -12.98 -10.31
C PRO A 51 -13.42 -14.34 -11.01
N VAL A 52 -13.16 -14.36 -12.31
CA VAL A 52 -13.22 -15.58 -13.16
C VAL A 52 -11.83 -16.13 -13.48
N ARG A 53 -10.76 -15.62 -12.84
CA ARG A 53 -9.36 -16.05 -13.02
C ARG A 53 -8.89 -16.07 -14.49
N ALA A 54 -9.42 -15.18 -15.32
CA ALA A 54 -9.06 -15.09 -16.73
C ALA A 54 -7.66 -14.49 -16.97
N VAL A 55 -7.08 -13.77 -16.00
CA VAL A 55 -5.72 -13.19 -16.12
C VAL A 55 -4.70 -14.25 -15.73
N ARG A 56 -3.82 -14.58 -16.67
CA ARG A 56 -2.73 -15.54 -16.53
C ARG A 56 -1.39 -14.82 -16.54
N ALA A 57 -0.42 -15.35 -15.81
CA ALA A 57 0.97 -14.88 -15.85
C ALA A 57 1.90 -16.07 -16.04
N GLU A 58 2.78 -15.96 -17.01
CA GLU A 58 3.80 -16.99 -17.29
C GLU A 58 4.72 -17.19 -16.09
N GLY A 59 4.98 -18.44 -15.73
CA GLY A 59 5.82 -18.80 -14.58
C GLY A 59 5.14 -18.61 -13.23
N VAL A 60 3.84 -18.32 -13.20
CA VAL A 60 3.06 -18.23 -11.97
C VAL A 60 2.11 -19.42 -11.90
N GLY A 61 2.11 -20.14 -10.78
CA GLY A 61 1.21 -21.25 -10.52
C GLY A 61 -0.26 -20.85 -10.46
N GLU A 62 -1.12 -21.80 -10.17
CA GLU A 62 -2.55 -21.55 -10.07
C GLU A 62 -2.89 -20.61 -8.92
N LEU A 63 -3.88 -19.75 -9.16
CA LEU A 63 -4.48 -18.91 -8.13
C LEU A 63 -5.40 -19.77 -7.26
N TYR A 64 -5.42 -19.49 -5.97
CA TYR A 64 -6.38 -20.10 -5.05
C TYR A 64 -7.33 -19.04 -4.48
N PRO A 65 -8.54 -19.42 -4.04
CA PRO A 65 -9.48 -18.49 -3.42
C PRO A 65 -8.85 -17.82 -2.21
N ALA A 66 -9.17 -16.55 -1.98
CA ALA A 66 -8.83 -15.91 -0.71
C ALA A 66 -9.55 -16.68 0.41
N PRO A 67 -8.84 -17.02 1.50
CA PRO A 67 -9.45 -17.76 2.59
C PRO A 67 -10.56 -16.91 3.24
N ALA A 68 -11.74 -17.51 3.39
CA ALA A 68 -12.89 -16.84 4.01
C ALA A 68 -12.70 -16.65 5.52
N SER A 69 -11.89 -17.49 6.15
CA SER A 69 -11.48 -17.42 7.56
C SER A 69 -10.19 -18.22 7.73
N GLY A 70 -9.39 -17.98 8.75
CA GLY A 70 -8.20 -18.79 8.93
C GLY A 70 -7.03 -18.17 9.66
N GLY A 71 -7.24 -17.34 10.67
CA GLY A 71 -6.18 -16.80 11.51
C GLY A 71 -5.21 -15.86 10.78
N GLN A 72 -4.08 -15.58 11.39
CA GLN A 72 -3.10 -14.58 10.91
C GLN A 72 -2.52 -14.92 9.54
N ALA A 73 -2.23 -16.19 9.26
CA ALA A 73 -1.68 -16.58 7.96
C ALA A 73 -2.62 -16.26 6.80
N ALA A 74 -3.91 -16.53 6.97
CA ALA A 74 -4.93 -16.20 5.99
C ALA A 74 -5.06 -14.68 5.76
N LEU A 75 -5.02 -13.90 6.84
CA LEU A 75 -5.04 -12.44 6.79
C LEU A 75 -3.85 -11.90 6.00
N ILE A 76 -2.64 -12.37 6.29
CA ILE A 76 -1.41 -11.97 5.58
C ILE A 76 -1.49 -12.33 4.09
N GLN A 77 -2.01 -13.53 3.76
CA GLN A 77 -2.17 -13.97 2.38
C GLN A 77 -3.23 -13.17 1.62
N ALA A 78 -4.32 -12.79 2.27
CA ALA A 78 -5.42 -12.04 1.66
C ALA A 78 -5.11 -10.54 1.51
N ARG A 79 -4.29 -9.96 2.40
CA ARG A 79 -3.94 -8.53 2.39
C ARG A 79 -3.40 -8.08 1.02
N ARG A 80 -3.90 -6.95 0.52
CA ARG A 80 -3.45 -6.30 -0.72
C ARG A 80 -3.23 -4.81 -0.48
N SER A 81 -2.40 -4.21 -1.33
CA SER A 81 -2.26 -2.75 -1.37
C SER A 81 -3.45 -2.15 -2.10
N ILE A 82 -4.39 -1.61 -1.35
CA ILE A 82 -5.58 -0.93 -1.85
C ILE A 82 -5.21 0.51 -2.24
N ARG A 83 -5.65 0.94 -3.42
CA ARG A 83 -5.34 2.28 -3.97
C ARG A 83 -6.56 3.06 -4.45
N HIS A 84 -7.74 2.46 -4.34
CA HIS A 84 -9.03 3.11 -4.55
C HIS A 84 -9.83 3.01 -3.26
N PHE A 85 -10.14 4.15 -2.70
CA PHE A 85 -10.78 4.27 -1.40
C PHE A 85 -12.09 5.05 -1.54
N ALA A 86 -13.09 4.64 -0.77
CA ALA A 86 -14.28 5.45 -0.57
C ALA A 86 -13.91 6.82 0.02
N PRO A 87 -14.61 7.90 -0.33
CA PRO A 87 -14.25 9.25 0.09
C PRO A 87 -14.41 9.51 1.59
N GLN A 88 -15.25 8.74 2.26
CA GLN A 88 -15.50 8.88 3.69
C GLN A 88 -14.35 8.33 4.51
N PRO A 89 -13.85 9.06 5.53
CA PRO A 89 -12.87 8.53 6.46
C PRO A 89 -13.47 7.36 7.26
N PRO A 90 -12.65 6.35 7.61
CA PRO A 90 -13.07 5.27 8.49
C PRO A 90 -13.46 5.82 9.88
N ASP A 91 -14.22 5.03 10.64
CA ASP A 91 -14.54 5.39 12.04
C ASP A 91 -13.24 5.69 12.83
N ARG A 92 -13.18 6.89 13.38
CA ARG A 92 -12.02 7.37 14.17
C ARG A 92 -11.74 6.47 15.37
N ALA A 93 -12.79 6.02 16.05
CA ALA A 93 -12.64 5.16 17.22
C ALA A 93 -12.08 3.78 16.85
N LEU A 94 -12.39 3.28 15.65
CA LEU A 94 -11.80 2.05 15.13
C LEU A 94 -10.29 2.22 14.89
N ILE A 95 -9.89 3.31 14.21
CA ILE A 95 -8.47 3.61 13.97
C ILE A 95 -7.72 3.74 15.28
N GLU A 96 -8.28 4.47 16.25
CA GLU A 96 -7.68 4.65 17.57
C GLU A 96 -7.47 3.31 18.28
N ARG A 97 -8.49 2.43 18.31
CA ARG A 97 -8.34 1.08 18.88
C ARG A 97 -7.22 0.27 18.21
N CYS A 98 -7.13 0.32 16.89
CA CYS A 98 -6.06 -0.37 16.16
C CYS A 98 -4.67 0.21 16.48
N ILE A 99 -4.55 1.53 16.61
CA ILE A 99 -3.30 2.21 17.01
C ILE A 99 -2.90 1.78 18.43
N GLN A 100 -3.84 1.78 19.37
CA GLN A 100 -3.56 1.33 20.73
C GLN A 100 -3.14 -0.15 20.78
N ALA A 101 -3.78 -1.01 19.99
CA ALA A 101 -3.39 -2.42 19.88
C ALA A 101 -2.00 -2.58 19.22
N ALA A 102 -1.63 -1.73 18.26
CA ALA A 102 -0.31 -1.76 17.64
C ALA A 102 0.84 -1.41 18.64
N ALA A 103 0.53 -0.81 19.78
CA ALA A 103 1.51 -0.58 20.86
C ALA A 103 2.11 -1.86 21.47
N TRP A 104 1.51 -3.03 21.18
CA TRP A 104 2.08 -4.34 21.55
C TRP A 104 3.14 -4.83 20.57
N ALA A 105 3.40 -4.12 19.48
CA ALA A 105 4.49 -4.41 18.57
C ALA A 105 5.83 -4.38 19.33
N PRO A 106 6.74 -5.35 19.10
CA PRO A 106 8.04 -5.33 19.73
C PRO A 106 8.87 -4.13 19.28
N SER A 107 9.71 -3.62 20.16
CA SER A 107 10.65 -2.54 19.86
C SER A 107 12.00 -2.79 20.52
N ALA A 108 13.08 -2.21 19.99
CA ALA A 108 14.42 -2.34 20.55
C ALA A 108 14.43 -1.90 22.03
N LYS A 109 14.90 -2.78 22.92
CA LYS A 109 14.92 -2.55 24.38
C LYS A 109 13.53 -2.19 24.96
N ASN A 110 12.43 -2.55 24.28
CA ASN A 110 11.07 -2.16 24.64
C ASN A 110 10.89 -0.64 24.77
N ALA A 111 11.66 0.13 24.00
CA ALA A 111 11.72 1.59 24.12
C ALA A 111 10.43 2.28 23.66
N ARG A 112 9.67 1.67 22.70
CA ARG A 112 8.42 2.21 22.15
C ARG A 112 8.57 3.69 21.72
N ALA A 113 9.74 4.01 21.15
CA ALA A 113 10.14 5.39 20.84
C ALA A 113 9.45 5.98 19.60
N HIS A 114 8.60 5.21 18.92
CA HIS A 114 7.80 5.67 17.79
C HIS A 114 6.50 6.35 18.27
N ARG A 115 5.96 7.22 17.41
CA ARG A 115 4.64 7.82 17.56
C ARG A 115 3.93 7.82 16.21
N PHE A 116 2.61 7.84 16.25
CA PHE A 116 1.79 7.96 15.05
C PHE A 116 1.28 9.39 14.90
N VAL A 117 1.32 9.90 13.65
CA VAL A 117 0.63 11.11 13.23
C VAL A 117 -0.47 10.67 12.26
N VAL A 118 -1.71 11.03 12.55
CA VAL A 118 -2.88 10.61 11.76
C VAL A 118 -3.42 11.81 10.98
N LEU A 119 -3.38 11.72 9.67
CA LEU A 119 -4.08 12.64 8.78
C LEU A 119 -5.51 12.10 8.60
N TYR A 120 -6.45 12.69 9.31
CA TYR A 120 -7.83 12.22 9.33
C TYR A 120 -8.72 13.14 8.48
N GLY A 121 -9.37 12.55 7.49
CA GLY A 121 -10.11 13.26 6.46
C GLY A 121 -9.30 13.44 5.16
N ARG A 122 -9.99 13.34 4.02
CA ARG A 122 -9.39 13.45 2.70
C ARG A 122 -8.66 14.78 2.50
N GLU A 123 -9.22 15.86 3.01
CA GLU A 123 -8.62 17.20 2.93
C GLU A 123 -7.21 17.23 3.53
N GLN A 124 -7.01 16.60 4.68
CA GLN A 124 -5.70 16.54 5.35
C GLN A 124 -4.70 15.69 4.55
N ALA A 125 -5.15 14.55 4.03
CA ALA A 125 -4.31 13.70 3.18
C ALA A 125 -3.93 14.41 1.87
N ASP A 126 -4.88 15.09 1.23
CA ASP A 126 -4.64 15.84 -0.02
C ASP A 126 -3.70 17.03 0.23
N ARG A 127 -3.82 17.74 1.36
CA ARG A 127 -2.90 18.82 1.76
C ARG A 127 -1.47 18.29 1.93
N ALA A 128 -1.28 17.18 2.63
CA ALA A 128 0.03 16.54 2.76
C ALA A 128 0.59 16.15 1.38
N GLY A 129 -0.25 15.58 0.52
CA GLY A 129 0.09 15.23 -0.85
C GLY A 129 0.52 16.43 -1.69
N ALA A 130 -0.16 17.56 -1.55
CA ALA A 130 0.15 18.81 -2.24
C ALA A 130 1.52 19.37 -1.80
N LEU A 131 1.77 19.48 -0.49
CA LEU A 131 3.06 19.94 0.05
C LEU A 131 4.21 19.03 -0.38
N ALA A 132 4.00 17.71 -0.35
CA ALA A 132 4.98 16.74 -0.82
C ALA A 132 5.29 16.91 -2.33
N LEU A 133 4.26 17.08 -3.16
CA LEU A 133 4.41 17.24 -4.60
C LEU A 133 5.06 18.58 -4.96
N GLU A 134 4.75 19.65 -4.25
CA GLU A 134 5.38 20.96 -4.41
C GLU A 134 6.89 20.86 -4.18
N TYR A 135 7.28 20.25 -3.06
CA TYR A 135 8.69 20.02 -2.76
C TYR A 135 9.38 19.16 -3.83
N ALA A 136 8.73 18.07 -4.26
CA ALA A 136 9.27 17.21 -5.31
C ALA A 136 9.47 17.96 -6.63
N ARG A 137 8.56 18.87 -7.00
CA ARG A 137 8.69 19.74 -8.20
C ARG A 137 9.85 20.70 -8.08
N ALA A 138 9.97 21.41 -6.96
CA ALA A 138 11.02 22.39 -6.73
C ALA A 138 12.42 21.78 -6.78
N HIS A 139 12.57 20.54 -6.29
CA HIS A 139 13.85 19.84 -6.19
C HIS A 139 14.06 18.79 -7.29
N ARG A 140 13.16 18.71 -8.29
CA ARG A 140 13.21 17.74 -9.40
C ARG A 140 13.30 16.27 -8.93
N LEU A 141 12.66 15.97 -7.82
CA LEU A 141 12.61 14.63 -7.24
C LEU A 141 11.41 13.84 -7.80
N ALA A 142 11.54 12.52 -7.88
CA ALA A 142 10.46 11.60 -8.24
C ALA A 142 9.67 12.07 -9.49
N PRO A 143 10.29 12.14 -10.66
CA PRO A 143 9.65 12.66 -11.88
C PRO A 143 8.34 11.92 -12.23
N GLU A 144 8.20 10.66 -11.84
CA GLU A 144 7.00 9.86 -12.00
C GLU A 144 5.80 10.42 -11.21
N LEU A 145 6.03 11.05 -10.04
CA LEU A 145 4.97 11.74 -9.28
C LEU A 145 4.47 12.97 -10.05
N ILE A 146 5.41 13.75 -10.59
CA ILE A 146 5.11 14.97 -11.33
C ILE A 146 4.30 14.63 -12.59
N LEU A 147 4.72 13.61 -13.32
CA LEU A 147 4.04 13.15 -14.53
C LEU A 147 2.65 12.57 -14.22
N SER A 148 2.53 11.82 -13.13
CA SER A 148 1.24 11.26 -12.71
C SER A 148 0.26 12.34 -12.27
N ALA A 149 0.74 13.35 -11.53
CA ALA A 149 -0.07 14.48 -11.11
C ALA A 149 -0.57 15.31 -12.31
N ARG A 150 0.25 15.52 -13.35
CA ARG A 150 -0.17 16.14 -14.61
C ARG A 150 -1.25 15.33 -15.34
N ALA A 151 -1.26 14.01 -15.15
CA ALA A 151 -2.28 13.11 -15.70
C ALA A 151 -3.49 12.92 -14.75
N GLY A 152 -3.65 13.80 -13.74
CA GLY A 152 -4.75 13.74 -12.78
C GLY A 152 -4.69 12.58 -11.77
N ARG A 153 -3.53 11.91 -11.62
CA ARG A 153 -3.37 10.77 -10.70
C ARG A 153 -2.59 11.17 -9.47
N ASN A 154 -3.14 10.91 -8.30
CA ASN A 154 -2.47 11.11 -7.02
C ASN A 154 -1.74 9.82 -6.60
N LEU A 155 -0.41 9.80 -6.77
CA LEU A 155 0.43 8.68 -6.32
C LEU A 155 0.99 8.88 -4.91
N VAL A 156 0.86 10.07 -4.32
CA VAL A 156 1.39 10.36 -2.99
C VAL A 156 0.50 9.74 -1.92
N THR A 157 -0.81 10.01 -2.01
CA THR A 157 -1.80 9.54 -1.03
C THR A 157 -2.83 8.58 -1.62
N CYS A 158 -2.81 8.33 -2.93
CA CYS A 158 -3.81 7.54 -3.65
C CYS A 158 -5.26 8.03 -3.40
N GLY A 159 -5.44 9.29 -2.99
CA GLY A 159 -6.73 9.84 -2.61
C GLY A 159 -7.36 9.18 -1.38
N ALA A 160 -6.56 8.59 -0.51
CA ALA A 160 -7.05 7.98 0.72
C ALA A 160 -7.69 9.01 1.65
N PRO A 161 -8.80 8.68 2.32
CA PRO A 161 -9.46 9.58 3.26
C PRO A 161 -8.77 9.63 4.62
N CYS A 162 -7.76 8.79 4.84
CA CYS A 162 -6.94 8.80 6.04
C CYS A 162 -5.53 8.32 5.72
N ALA A 163 -4.52 8.87 6.39
CA ALA A 163 -3.16 8.36 6.35
C ALA A 163 -2.56 8.33 7.76
N VAL A 164 -1.81 7.28 8.07
CA VAL A 164 -1.11 7.13 9.33
C VAL A 164 0.39 7.15 9.04
N LEU A 165 1.09 8.11 9.64
CA LEU A 165 2.53 8.25 9.56
C LEU A 165 3.15 7.72 10.85
N CYS A 166 4.14 6.86 10.73
CA CYS A 166 4.91 6.40 11.88
C CYS A 166 6.24 7.16 11.93
N CYS A 167 6.45 7.85 13.03
CA CYS A 167 7.58 8.74 13.26
C CYS A 167 8.39 8.22 14.44
N ALA A 168 9.70 8.39 14.39
CA ALA A 168 10.58 8.15 15.51
C ALA A 168 11.74 9.17 15.50
N ARG A 169 12.48 9.25 16.61
CA ARG A 169 13.72 10.03 16.65
C ARG A 169 14.74 9.40 15.73
N GLU A 170 15.56 10.25 15.11
CA GLU A 170 16.70 9.81 14.34
C GLU A 170 17.73 9.19 15.29
N ASP A 171 17.77 7.85 15.30
CA ASP A 171 18.62 7.05 16.18
C ASP A 171 19.15 5.84 15.37
N GLY A 172 19.95 6.14 14.36
CA GLY A 172 20.44 5.14 13.43
C GLY A 172 19.28 4.30 12.84
N ASP A 173 19.50 3.00 12.70
CA ASP A 173 18.50 2.09 12.09
C ASP A 173 17.33 1.73 13.01
N ARG A 174 17.42 1.97 14.32
CA ARG A 174 16.41 1.54 15.29
C ARG A 174 15.06 2.23 15.07
N GLY A 175 15.08 3.54 14.85
CA GLY A 175 13.86 4.30 14.57
C GLY A 175 13.11 3.78 13.34
N ALA A 176 13.84 3.41 12.29
CA ALA A 176 13.27 2.84 11.06
C ALA A 176 12.68 1.45 11.30
N LEU A 177 13.42 0.55 11.97
CA LEU A 177 12.97 -0.81 12.25
C LEU A 177 11.75 -0.83 13.16
N ASP A 178 11.79 -0.12 14.29
CA ASP A 178 10.68 -0.07 15.24
C ASP A 178 9.43 0.53 14.60
N SER A 179 9.58 1.58 13.77
CA SER A 179 8.49 2.18 13.03
C SER A 179 7.88 1.22 12.01
N ALA A 180 8.70 0.45 11.29
CA ALA A 180 8.23 -0.52 10.32
C ALA A 180 7.48 -1.68 10.99
N ILE A 181 7.97 -2.19 12.12
CA ILE A 181 7.32 -3.24 12.88
C ILE A 181 5.97 -2.75 13.42
N ALA A 182 5.93 -1.56 14.03
CA ALA A 182 4.71 -0.99 14.58
C ALA A 182 3.65 -0.72 13.49
N LEU A 183 4.07 -0.13 12.35
CA LEU A 183 3.15 0.15 11.25
C LEU A 183 2.67 -1.12 10.55
N SER A 184 3.51 -2.15 10.42
CA SER A 184 3.11 -3.45 9.88
C SER A 184 2.09 -4.16 10.78
N THR A 185 2.29 -4.07 12.11
CA THR A 185 1.31 -4.57 13.08
C THR A 185 -0.02 -3.83 12.95
N LEU A 186 0.03 -2.49 12.87
CA LEU A 186 -1.16 -1.67 12.65
C LEU A 186 -1.87 -2.01 11.34
N GLU A 187 -1.12 -2.23 10.26
CA GLU A 187 -1.70 -2.63 8.97
C GLU A 187 -2.56 -3.87 9.09
N LEU A 188 -2.06 -4.92 9.75
CA LEU A 188 -2.80 -6.17 9.90
C LEU A 188 -4.08 -5.99 10.72
N LEU A 189 -4.03 -5.19 11.79
CA LEU A 189 -5.20 -4.86 12.60
C LEU A 189 -6.27 -4.09 11.81
N LEU A 190 -5.86 -3.13 10.97
CA LEU A 190 -6.78 -2.37 10.13
C LEU A 190 -7.41 -3.25 9.04
N VAL A 191 -6.62 -4.15 8.45
CA VAL A 191 -7.12 -5.11 7.44
C VAL A 191 -8.07 -6.11 8.06
N GLU A 192 -7.79 -6.62 9.26
CA GLU A 192 -8.70 -7.47 10.03
C GLU A 192 -10.03 -6.78 10.31
N ALA A 193 -9.98 -5.47 10.57
CA ALA A 193 -11.16 -4.62 10.76
C ALA A 193 -11.91 -4.28 9.44
N GLY A 194 -11.51 -4.85 8.30
CA GLY A 194 -12.15 -4.65 7.00
C GLY A 194 -11.71 -3.40 6.25
N LEU A 195 -10.65 -2.71 6.69
CA LEU A 195 -10.13 -1.54 6.01
C LEU A 195 -9.08 -1.92 4.95
N GLY A 196 -9.06 -1.15 3.87
CA GLY A 196 -8.02 -1.20 2.87
C GLY A 196 -6.82 -0.37 3.30
N THR A 197 -5.61 -0.87 2.97
CA THR A 197 -4.35 -0.21 3.29
C THR A 197 -3.41 -0.19 2.12
N CYS A 198 -2.53 0.81 2.07
CA CYS A 198 -1.41 0.87 1.13
C CYS A 198 -0.23 1.62 1.73
N TRP A 199 0.96 1.02 1.68
CA TRP A 199 2.19 1.69 2.12
C TRP A 199 2.53 2.89 1.24
N GLY A 200 2.76 4.04 1.87
CA GLY A 200 2.97 5.35 1.26
C GLY A 200 4.43 5.76 1.19
N GLY A 201 5.26 5.02 0.49
CA GLY A 201 6.69 5.31 0.41
C GLY A 201 7.04 6.72 -0.09
N TYR A 202 6.26 7.26 -1.01
CA TYR A 202 6.46 8.65 -1.48
C TYR A 202 6.15 9.67 -0.39
N LEU A 203 5.03 9.50 0.31
CA LEU A 203 4.67 10.41 1.40
C LEU A 203 5.69 10.35 2.53
N ALA A 204 6.13 9.14 2.94
CA ALA A 204 7.14 8.98 3.97
C ALA A 204 8.45 9.69 3.61
N ARG A 205 8.98 9.40 2.41
CA ARG A 205 10.24 10.00 1.92
C ARG A 205 10.16 11.52 1.86
N LEU A 206 9.08 12.06 1.29
CA LEU A 206 8.94 13.51 1.11
C LEU A 206 8.64 14.21 2.43
N ALA A 207 7.89 13.58 3.35
CA ALA A 207 7.66 14.11 4.69
C ALA A 207 8.95 14.22 5.53
N SER A 208 9.94 13.37 5.28
CA SER A 208 11.25 13.49 5.92
C SER A 208 12.11 14.62 5.36
N MET A 209 11.86 15.05 4.11
CA MET A 209 12.71 15.99 3.37
C MET A 209 12.11 17.40 3.26
N ALA A 210 10.78 17.53 3.14
CA ALA A 210 10.10 18.77 2.82
C ALA A 210 9.85 19.62 4.08
N PRO A 211 10.52 20.80 4.25
CA PRO A 211 10.38 21.60 5.47
C PRO A 211 8.95 22.03 5.76
N ALA A 212 8.23 22.53 4.75
CA ALA A 212 6.84 22.97 4.92
C ALA A 212 5.90 21.82 5.33
N LEU A 213 6.13 20.59 4.83
CA LEU A 213 5.37 19.42 5.22
C LEU A 213 5.73 19.00 6.65
N ARG A 214 7.00 19.02 7.03
CA ARG A 214 7.46 18.72 8.40
C ARG A 214 6.87 19.67 9.42
N GLU A 215 6.91 20.98 9.13
CA GLU A 215 6.33 22.02 9.97
C GLU A 215 4.81 21.81 10.14
N TRP A 216 4.10 21.59 9.03
CA TRP A 216 2.65 21.35 9.07
C TRP A 216 2.28 20.08 9.82
N LEU A 217 3.11 19.02 9.76
CA LEU A 217 2.94 17.79 10.55
C LEU A 217 3.28 17.98 12.03
N GLY A 218 3.84 19.11 12.44
CA GLY A 218 4.31 19.36 13.80
C GLY A 218 5.48 18.47 14.21
N LEU A 219 6.36 18.13 13.28
CA LEU A 219 7.53 17.30 13.57
C LEU A 219 8.61 18.14 14.23
N GLU A 220 8.94 17.80 15.46
CA GLU A 220 10.03 18.38 16.23
C GLU A 220 11.40 18.06 15.58
N GLU A 221 12.41 18.84 15.95
CA GLU A 221 13.80 18.57 15.56
C GLU A 221 14.23 17.17 16.01
N GLY A 222 14.96 16.48 15.16
CA GLY A 222 15.41 15.10 15.38
C GLY A 222 14.32 14.03 15.20
N TRP A 223 13.08 14.39 14.83
CA TRP A 223 12.05 13.41 14.48
C TRP A 223 11.98 13.21 12.96
N GLN A 224 11.82 11.96 12.54
CA GLN A 224 11.69 11.56 11.15
C GLN A 224 10.41 10.76 10.92
N VAL A 225 9.81 10.91 9.73
CA VAL A 225 8.77 10.00 9.23
C VAL A 225 9.46 8.82 8.55
N TYR A 226 9.39 7.64 9.11
CA TYR A 226 10.01 6.46 8.53
C TYR A 226 9.10 5.70 7.58
N CYS A 227 7.82 5.62 7.90
CA CYS A 227 6.85 4.93 7.06
C CYS A 227 5.46 5.55 7.18
N THR A 228 4.66 5.33 6.15
CA THR A 228 3.27 5.81 6.11
C THR A 228 2.36 4.74 5.56
N LEU A 229 1.09 4.77 5.98
CA LEU A 229 0.04 3.87 5.54
C LEU A 229 -1.18 4.70 5.14
N MET A 230 -1.61 4.58 3.90
CA MET A 230 -2.93 5.07 3.46
C MET A 230 -3.99 4.12 3.95
N VAL A 231 -5.11 4.66 4.43
CA VAL A 231 -6.18 3.89 5.09
C VAL A 231 -7.54 4.38 4.64
N GLY A 232 -8.45 3.47 4.35
CA GLY A 232 -9.84 3.78 3.99
C GLY A 232 -10.64 2.51 3.69
N ALA A 233 -11.94 2.65 3.52
CA ALA A 233 -12.74 1.56 2.99
C ALA A 233 -12.38 1.32 1.52
N PRO A 234 -12.15 0.05 1.08
CA PRO A 234 -11.91 -0.23 -0.32
C PRO A 234 -13.09 0.17 -1.20
N GLU A 235 -12.84 0.81 -2.34
CA GLU A 235 -13.87 1.16 -3.30
C GLU A 235 -13.64 0.44 -4.62
N GLY A 236 -14.47 -0.57 -4.88
CA GLY A 236 -14.40 -1.35 -6.11
C GLY A 236 -13.09 -2.14 -6.29
N GLU A 237 -12.29 -2.28 -5.26
CA GLU A 237 -11.13 -3.17 -5.17
C GLU A 237 -11.49 -4.37 -4.29
N ASP A 238 -11.89 -5.46 -4.94
CA ASP A 238 -12.12 -6.75 -4.33
C ASP A 238 -11.13 -7.76 -4.91
N TYR A 239 -10.47 -8.51 -4.05
CA TYR A 239 -9.44 -9.47 -4.42
C TYR A 239 -9.82 -10.88 -3.97
N PRO A 240 -10.74 -11.54 -4.69
CA PRO A 240 -11.24 -12.86 -4.31
C PRO A 240 -10.21 -13.99 -4.41
N ASN A 241 -9.05 -13.70 -4.99
CA ASN A 241 -8.00 -14.70 -5.20
C ASN A 241 -6.68 -14.29 -4.55
N VAL A 242 -5.93 -15.30 -4.12
CA VAL A 242 -4.56 -15.17 -3.64
C VAL A 242 -3.61 -15.68 -4.72
N PRO A 243 -2.73 -14.85 -5.28
CA PRO A 243 -1.71 -15.30 -6.19
C PRO A 243 -0.62 -16.08 -5.41
N PRO A 244 -0.08 -17.15 -5.99
CA PRO A 244 1.03 -17.85 -5.38
C PRO A 244 2.25 -16.92 -5.28
N ARG A 245 3.13 -17.22 -4.35
CA ARG A 245 4.41 -16.55 -4.16
C ARG A 245 5.54 -17.52 -4.43
N GLU A 246 6.63 -17.01 -4.98
CA GLU A 246 7.86 -17.77 -5.07
C GLU A 246 8.34 -18.11 -3.65
N PRO A 247 8.89 -19.33 -3.45
CA PRO A 247 9.47 -19.70 -2.17
C PRO A 247 10.58 -18.73 -1.76
N VAL A 248 10.67 -18.46 -0.48
CA VAL A 248 11.78 -17.68 0.07
C VAL A 248 13.00 -18.59 0.16
N GLU A 249 14.13 -18.15 -0.41
CA GLU A 249 15.39 -18.84 -0.24
C GLU A 249 15.75 -18.89 1.24
N THR A 250 16.01 -20.11 1.75
CA THR A 250 16.30 -20.33 3.16
C THR A 250 17.55 -21.23 3.28
N ARG A 251 18.58 -20.72 3.96
CA ARG A 251 19.77 -21.51 4.30
C ARG A 251 19.67 -21.98 5.74
N TRP A 252 19.76 -23.28 5.90
CA TRP A 252 19.83 -23.92 7.22
C TRP A 252 21.28 -24.17 7.58
N ILE A 253 21.72 -23.73 8.76
CA ILE A 253 23.03 -24.03 9.33
C ILE A 253 22.80 -25.08 10.40
N THR A 254 23.32 -26.29 10.17
CA THR A 254 23.20 -27.45 11.06
C THR A 254 24.59 -27.97 11.40
N GLU A 255 24.71 -28.89 12.36
CA GLU A 255 26.01 -29.46 12.83
C GLU A 255 26.85 -30.10 11.70
N ASN A 256 26.28 -30.34 10.51
CA ASN A 256 26.95 -30.97 9.36
C ASN A 256 27.14 -30.04 8.15
N THR A 257 27.06 -28.71 8.33
CA THR A 257 27.33 -27.69 7.30
C THR A 257 28.49 -26.76 7.75
#